data_6c8db2572020ea08489a8e891ba2f5da
#
_entry.id   6c8db2572020ea08489a8e891ba2f5da
#
_cell.length_a   1.000
_cell.length_b   1.000
_cell.length_c   1.000
_cell.angle_alpha   90.00
_cell.angle_beta   90.00
_cell.angle_gamma   90.00
#
_symmetry.space_group_name_H-M   'P 1'
#
loop_
_entity.id
_entity.type
_entity.pdbx_description
1 polymer ?
#
loop_
_entity_poly.entity_id
_entity_poly.type
_entity_poly.pdbx_seq_one_letter_code
_entity_poly.pdbx_strand_id
1 'polypeptide(L)'
;ASDVYKRQAGEAAVSQQQAQSPEDYSRVYAQIKELKEKERENGGDSYTGIYTPALGMDGIPEAEEENAVNTAGGGSPYDGSSAEKDYSDTNNQVEGVQEADIIKTDGEYIYAAVDGDVYLLRENGGNPEILSKIEKIDTVSEEGENVCGISERINDIYIAGDRMVLIKSITDYDAYNDMMEDAAETDAAPENGCVIFFGPLVGIARYTAAVYDITDRSHPVLLNELGQSGTLISSRMVGDILYLVYSYYVPGEIDEADPSTYVPALYLGDAKTDLAAGDIMLLGEPGAAQYLTVSSIDVGSPAEFLDTQSILGCGSDIYCNSETLVVALVTGEEANNVYKDKTDLYRFSLKDGAVTMESQGSVPGYVLNQFSMDEYNGYFRIVTTENVTHYFNEGGIASAEQEKTRNHLFVLDESMNIVGSIEAVSYTHLRAHETPEHL
;
A
#
# COMPACT_ATOMS: atom_id res chain seq x y z
N ALA A 1 -20.19 -2.83 -41.84
CA ALA A 1 -19.98 -2.30 -40.50
C ALA A 1 -20.21 -3.36 -39.39
N SER A 2 -19.91 -4.63 -39.62
CA SER A 2 -20.07 -5.69 -38.61
C SER A 2 -18.94 -6.72 -38.62
N ASP A 3 -17.83 -6.48 -39.29
CA ASP A 3 -16.76 -7.46 -39.47
C ASP A 3 -15.38 -7.00 -38.97
N VAL A 4 -15.30 -5.90 -38.21
CA VAL A 4 -14.02 -5.41 -37.68
C VAL A 4 -13.83 -5.84 -36.19
N TYR A 5 -14.88 -6.32 -35.52
CA TYR A 5 -14.83 -6.70 -34.09
C TYR A 5 -14.54 -8.17 -33.81
N LYS A 6 -14.14 -8.97 -34.80
CA LYS A 6 -13.88 -10.43 -34.62
C LYS A 6 -12.45 -10.86 -34.90
N ARG A 7 -11.47 -10.00 -34.76
CA ARG A 7 -10.05 -10.42 -34.85
C ARG A 7 -9.24 -9.68 -33.78
N GLN A 8 -9.19 -10.28 -32.60
CA GLN A 8 -8.05 -10.31 -31.67
C GLN A 8 -8.45 -10.96 -30.34
N ALA A 9 -9.25 -12.01 -30.39
CA ALA A 9 -9.27 -13.02 -29.32
C ALA A 9 -8.31 -14.13 -29.77
N GLY A 10 -7.02 -13.88 -29.70
CA GLY A 10 -5.95 -14.79 -30.05
C GLY A 10 -4.91 -14.81 -28.95
N GLU A 11 -5.03 -15.87 -28.09
CA GLU A 11 -3.94 -16.47 -27.36
C GLU A 11 -3.07 -15.55 -26.46
N ALA A 12 -3.59 -15.18 -25.30
CA ALA A 12 -2.81 -15.19 -24.09
C ALA A 12 -3.59 -16.02 -23.06
N ALA A 13 -3.65 -17.32 -23.27
CA ALA A 13 -3.86 -18.24 -22.17
C ALA A 13 -2.58 -18.18 -21.32
N VAL A 14 -2.52 -17.21 -20.40
CA VAL A 14 -1.60 -17.28 -19.27
C VAL A 14 -1.99 -18.57 -18.58
N SER A 15 -1.12 -19.57 -18.67
CA SER A 15 -1.24 -20.80 -17.91
C SER A 15 -1.44 -20.37 -16.45
N GLN A 16 -2.59 -20.70 -15.88
CA GLN A 16 -2.79 -20.69 -14.43
C GLN A 16 -1.78 -21.70 -13.87
N GLN A 17 -0.56 -21.24 -13.65
CA GLN A 17 0.35 -21.92 -12.74
C GLN A 17 -0.30 -21.74 -11.39
N GLN A 18 -0.87 -22.82 -10.85
CA GLN A 18 -1.35 -22.87 -9.49
C GLN A 18 -0.21 -22.36 -8.60
N ALA A 19 -0.46 -21.28 -7.90
CA ALA A 19 0.43 -20.79 -6.86
C ALA A 19 0.71 -21.95 -5.91
N GLN A 20 1.97 -22.32 -5.76
CA GLN A 20 2.40 -23.37 -4.84
C GLN A 20 3.21 -22.70 -3.74
N SER A 21 2.69 -22.72 -2.54
CA SER A 21 3.48 -22.37 -1.36
C SER A 21 4.64 -23.36 -1.23
N PRO A 22 5.87 -22.88 -1.11
CA PRO A 22 7.02 -23.76 -0.92
C PRO A 22 7.01 -24.39 0.47
N GLU A 23 7.45 -25.65 0.57
CA GLU A 23 7.62 -26.33 1.87
C GLU A 23 8.79 -25.77 2.68
N ASP A 24 9.75 -25.11 2.00
CA ASP A 24 10.93 -24.47 2.59
C ASP A 24 11.33 -23.19 1.81
N TYR A 25 12.31 -22.47 2.31
CA TYR A 25 12.77 -21.22 1.70
C TYR A 25 13.63 -21.39 0.43
N SER A 26 14.05 -22.59 0.05
CA SER A 26 15.00 -22.81 -1.06
C SER A 26 14.50 -22.22 -2.39
N ARG A 27 13.18 -22.37 -2.68
CA ARG A 27 12.57 -21.81 -3.89
C ARG A 27 12.44 -20.30 -3.82
N VAL A 28 12.12 -19.78 -2.64
CA VAL A 28 12.03 -18.32 -2.39
C VAL A 28 13.40 -17.70 -2.62
N TYR A 29 14.44 -18.27 -1.99
CA TYR A 29 15.82 -17.83 -2.16
C TYR A 29 16.27 -17.84 -3.63
N ALA A 30 16.01 -18.96 -4.33
CA ALA A 30 16.43 -19.09 -5.72
C ALA A 30 15.79 -18.00 -6.62
N GLN A 31 14.51 -17.69 -6.41
CA GLN A 31 13.81 -16.68 -7.18
C GLN A 31 14.29 -15.26 -6.86
N ILE A 32 14.49 -14.94 -5.58
CA ILE A 32 15.02 -13.63 -5.18
C ILE A 32 16.45 -13.44 -5.72
N LYS A 33 17.27 -14.47 -5.64
CA LYS A 33 18.64 -14.44 -6.19
C LYS A 33 18.64 -14.12 -7.69
N GLU A 34 17.79 -14.80 -8.46
CA GLU A 34 17.64 -14.51 -9.90
C GLU A 34 17.20 -13.06 -10.15
N LEU A 35 16.26 -12.54 -9.37
CA LEU A 35 15.79 -11.17 -9.49
C LEU A 35 16.91 -10.17 -9.19
N LYS A 36 17.66 -10.37 -8.10
CA LYS A 36 18.79 -9.50 -7.74
C LYS A 36 19.94 -9.57 -8.75
N GLU A 37 20.18 -10.72 -9.36
CA GLU A 37 21.13 -10.85 -10.46
C GLU A 37 20.69 -10.06 -11.71
N LYS A 38 19.40 -10.11 -12.07
CA LYS A 38 18.83 -9.30 -13.15
C LYS A 38 18.89 -7.79 -12.86
N GLU A 39 18.62 -7.39 -11.62
CA GLU A 39 18.74 -5.98 -11.18
C GLU A 39 20.18 -5.48 -11.37
N ARG A 40 21.18 -6.28 -11.00
CA ARG A 40 22.62 -5.94 -11.20
C ARG A 40 23.02 -5.87 -12.66
N GLU A 41 22.55 -6.78 -13.51
CA GLU A 41 22.85 -6.80 -14.95
C GLU A 41 22.26 -5.57 -15.67
N ASN A 42 21.11 -5.07 -15.23
CA ASN A 42 20.45 -3.90 -15.81
C ASN A 42 21.03 -2.54 -15.38
N GLY A 43 22.17 -2.51 -14.70
CA GLY A 43 22.89 -1.28 -14.40
C GLY A 43 23.05 -0.95 -12.93
N GLY A 44 23.00 -1.95 -12.06
CA GLY A 44 23.24 -1.85 -10.62
C GLY A 44 22.20 -1.00 -9.90
N ASP A 45 21.86 -1.36 -8.71
CA ASP A 45 21.07 -0.65 -7.68
C ASP A 45 20.18 0.55 -8.13
N SER A 46 19.63 0.45 -9.33
CA SER A 46 18.66 1.42 -9.80
C SER A 46 17.35 1.13 -9.06
N TYR A 47 17.11 1.88 -8.01
CA TYR A 47 15.84 2.02 -7.31
C TYR A 47 14.75 2.55 -8.27
N THR A 48 14.47 1.81 -9.32
CA THR A 48 13.40 2.15 -10.27
C THR A 48 12.07 1.50 -9.92
N GLY A 49 11.92 1.00 -8.68
CA GLY A 49 10.74 0.25 -8.26
C GLY A 49 9.69 0.99 -7.43
N ILE A 50 9.93 2.25 -7.04
CA ILE A 50 8.85 3.09 -6.53
C ILE A 50 8.67 4.21 -7.54
N TYR A 51 7.85 3.98 -8.56
CA TYR A 51 7.21 5.09 -9.25
C TYR A 51 6.19 5.70 -8.26
N THR A 52 6.68 6.47 -7.28
CA THR A 52 5.90 7.61 -6.89
C THR A 52 5.92 8.47 -8.14
N PRO A 53 4.78 8.78 -8.78
CA PRO A 53 4.78 9.81 -9.80
C PRO A 53 5.50 10.98 -9.16
N ALA A 54 6.66 11.34 -9.70
CA ALA A 54 7.35 12.54 -9.29
C ALA A 54 6.30 13.64 -9.49
N LEU A 55 5.68 14.06 -8.41
CA LEU A 55 5.04 15.35 -8.35
C LEU A 55 6.18 16.28 -8.69
N GLY A 56 6.21 16.67 -9.98
CA GLY A 56 7.18 17.60 -10.49
C GLY A 56 7.19 18.78 -9.56
N MET A 57 8.31 19.00 -8.90
CA MET A 57 8.54 20.19 -8.07
C MET A 57 8.71 21.45 -8.93
N ASP A 58 8.21 21.44 -10.14
CA ASP A 58 8.12 22.63 -11.00
C ASP A 58 6.64 23.00 -11.17
N GLY A 59 6.22 23.95 -10.34
CA GLY A 59 4.99 24.69 -10.51
C GLY A 59 3.83 24.21 -9.66
N ILE A 60 3.89 24.45 -8.35
CA ILE A 60 2.67 24.67 -7.58
C ILE A 60 2.14 26.03 -8.06
N PRO A 61 1.00 26.11 -8.75
CA PRO A 61 0.31 27.38 -8.91
C PRO A 61 -0.09 27.80 -7.51
N GLU A 62 0.32 28.99 -7.07
CA GLU A 62 -0.28 29.62 -5.91
C GLU A 62 -1.81 29.57 -6.10
N ALA A 63 -2.48 28.83 -5.23
CA ALA A 63 -3.93 28.81 -5.19
C ALA A 63 -4.36 30.19 -4.67
N GLU A 64 -4.92 31.00 -5.56
CA GLU A 64 -5.65 32.19 -5.16
C GLU A 64 -6.81 31.73 -4.27
N GLU A 65 -6.86 32.25 -3.06
CA GLU A 65 -7.96 32.09 -2.11
C GLU A 65 -9.24 32.70 -2.71
N GLU A 66 -10.04 31.91 -3.42
CA GLU A 66 -11.43 32.29 -3.67
C GLU A 66 -12.32 31.70 -2.57
N ASN A 67 -12.80 32.60 -1.72
CA ASN A 67 -13.88 32.37 -0.76
C ASN A 67 -15.16 31.90 -1.49
N ALA A 68 -15.38 30.60 -1.55
CA ALA A 68 -16.65 30.04 -1.94
C ALA A 68 -17.48 29.66 -0.70
N VAL A 69 -18.33 30.57 -0.29
CA VAL A 69 -19.46 30.29 0.60
C VAL A 69 -20.41 29.37 -0.17
N ASN A 70 -20.48 28.12 0.16
CA ASN A 70 -21.41 27.18 -0.45
C ASN A 70 -22.59 26.94 0.50
N THR A 71 -23.65 27.72 0.30
CA THR A 71 -25.00 27.41 0.76
C THR A 71 -25.68 26.58 -0.31
N ALA A 72 -25.85 25.28 -0.08
CA ALA A 72 -26.78 24.46 -0.85
C ALA A 72 -27.48 23.45 0.07
N GLY A 73 -28.66 23.84 0.51
CA GLY A 73 -29.64 22.89 0.98
C GLY A 73 -30.28 22.19 -0.21
N GLY A 74 -30.41 20.86 -0.16
CA GLY A 74 -31.14 20.04 -1.10
C GLY A 74 -31.43 18.70 -0.47
N GLY A 75 -32.46 18.63 0.37
CA GLY A 75 -32.94 17.39 0.95
C GLY A 75 -33.60 16.51 -0.09
N SER A 76 -33.25 15.23 -0.10
CA SER A 76 -34.04 14.16 -0.70
C SER A 76 -34.64 13.30 0.42
N PRO A 77 -35.89 12.92 0.35
CA PRO A 77 -36.56 12.16 1.41
C PRO A 77 -36.25 10.68 1.24
N TYR A 78 -35.46 10.12 2.14
CA TYR A 78 -35.40 8.67 2.32
C TYR A 78 -35.86 8.34 3.73
N ASP A 79 -37.03 7.67 3.79
CA ASP A 79 -37.65 7.20 5.01
C ASP A 79 -37.04 5.87 5.43
N GLY A 80 -36.36 5.83 6.55
CA GLY A 80 -35.80 4.61 7.14
C GLY A 80 -35.24 4.91 8.51
N SER A 81 -36.03 4.67 9.55
CA SER A 81 -35.68 4.90 10.95
C SER A 81 -34.45 4.09 11.41
N SER A 82 -33.29 4.70 11.31
CA SER A 82 -32.13 4.43 12.18
C SER A 82 -31.87 5.71 12.94
N ALA A 83 -31.50 5.60 14.23
CA ALA A 83 -31.15 6.75 15.04
C ALA A 83 -30.10 7.56 14.30
N GLU A 84 -30.42 8.81 13.95
CA GLU A 84 -29.47 9.72 13.30
C GLU A 84 -28.26 9.87 14.21
N LYS A 85 -27.09 9.43 13.73
CA LYS A 85 -25.83 9.81 14.32
C LYS A 85 -25.67 11.31 14.07
N ASP A 86 -25.49 12.09 15.14
CA ASP A 86 -25.36 13.56 15.09
C ASP A 86 -23.95 14.01 14.67
N TYR A 87 -23.20 13.12 14.01
CA TYR A 87 -21.85 13.38 13.48
C TYR A 87 -21.64 12.65 12.15
N SER A 88 -20.84 13.25 11.27
CA SER A 88 -20.45 12.60 10.01
C SER A 88 -19.36 11.57 10.27
N ASP A 89 -19.56 10.37 9.78
CA ASP A 89 -18.52 9.34 9.71
C ASP A 89 -17.40 9.79 8.76
N THR A 90 -16.21 9.19 8.91
CA THR A 90 -15.12 9.39 7.95
C THR A 90 -15.65 9.08 6.54
N ASN A 91 -15.21 9.84 5.54
CA ASN A 91 -15.64 9.64 4.15
C ASN A 91 -14.98 8.38 3.58
N ASN A 92 -15.58 7.22 3.85
CA ASN A 92 -15.09 5.92 3.39
C ASN A 92 -15.43 5.71 1.91
N GLN A 93 -14.53 5.10 1.15
CA GLN A 93 -14.76 4.76 -0.27
C GLN A 93 -15.90 3.76 -0.43
N VAL A 94 -16.01 2.79 0.49
CA VAL A 94 -17.02 1.72 0.45
C VAL A 94 -17.74 1.64 1.78
N GLU A 95 -19.07 1.52 1.74
CA GLU A 95 -19.89 1.34 2.95
C GLU A 95 -19.50 0.04 3.69
N GLY A 96 -19.33 0.15 5.02
CA GLY A 96 -18.95 -0.98 5.88
C GLY A 96 -17.46 -1.30 5.93
N VAL A 97 -16.63 -0.57 5.18
CA VAL A 97 -15.16 -0.63 5.25
C VAL A 97 -14.64 0.67 5.83
N GLN A 98 -14.01 0.61 6.98
CA GLN A 98 -13.41 1.80 7.58
C GLN A 98 -12.04 2.07 6.98
N GLU A 99 -11.80 3.34 6.66
CA GLU A 99 -10.48 3.88 6.35
C GLU A 99 -9.89 4.56 7.59
N ALA A 100 -8.58 4.51 7.70
CA ALA A 100 -7.86 5.19 8.76
C ALA A 100 -7.89 6.72 8.57
N ASP A 101 -7.69 7.46 9.67
CA ASP A 101 -7.54 8.91 9.65
C ASP A 101 -6.77 9.36 10.89
N ILE A 102 -6.13 10.51 10.83
CA ILE A 102 -5.43 11.13 11.97
C ILE A 102 -6.39 11.69 13.02
N ILE A 103 -7.66 11.86 12.70
CA ILE A 103 -8.74 12.28 13.62
C ILE A 103 -9.94 11.38 13.43
N LYS A 104 -10.43 10.81 14.52
CA LYS A 104 -11.64 9.97 14.56
C LYS A 104 -12.59 10.46 15.65
N THR A 105 -13.88 10.16 15.49
CA THR A 105 -14.88 10.36 16.54
C THR A 105 -15.86 9.19 16.58
N ASP A 106 -16.35 8.87 17.77
CA ASP A 106 -17.43 7.91 17.99
C ASP A 106 -18.76 8.62 18.36
N GLY A 107 -18.76 9.97 18.28
CA GLY A 107 -19.89 10.84 18.57
C GLY A 107 -19.92 11.40 19.99
N GLU A 108 -19.19 10.80 20.95
CA GLU A 108 -18.99 11.29 22.30
C GLU A 108 -17.55 11.75 22.55
N TYR A 109 -16.60 11.06 21.92
CA TYR A 109 -15.17 11.30 22.10
C TYR A 109 -14.53 11.65 20.75
N ILE A 110 -13.43 12.37 20.83
CA ILE A 110 -12.55 12.70 19.69
C ILE A 110 -11.18 12.09 20.00
N TYR A 111 -10.63 11.43 19.01
CA TYR A 111 -9.31 10.81 19.02
C TYR A 111 -8.47 11.51 17.96
N ALA A 112 -7.38 12.14 18.36
CA ALA A 112 -6.59 12.96 17.44
C ALA A 112 -5.08 12.71 17.61
N ALA A 113 -4.41 12.41 16.49
CA ALA A 113 -2.96 12.39 16.42
C ALA A 113 -2.45 13.81 16.13
N VAL A 114 -1.70 14.37 17.06
CA VAL A 114 -1.14 15.72 16.96
C VAL A 114 0.33 15.68 17.38
N ASP A 115 1.21 16.12 16.50
CA ASP A 115 2.68 16.14 16.73
C ASP A 115 3.27 14.77 17.13
N GLY A 116 2.61 13.69 16.70
CA GLY A 116 3.00 12.30 16.97
C GLY A 116 2.46 11.72 18.27
N ASP A 117 1.78 12.49 19.10
CA ASP A 117 1.05 12.02 20.26
C ASP A 117 -0.43 11.82 19.93
N VAL A 118 -1.12 10.95 20.69
CA VAL A 118 -2.57 10.76 20.52
C VAL A 118 -3.31 11.28 21.73
N TYR A 119 -4.28 12.14 21.48
CA TYR A 119 -5.14 12.75 22.48
C TYR A 119 -6.53 12.13 22.41
N LEU A 120 -7.05 11.71 23.56
CA LEU A 120 -8.43 11.30 23.73
C LEU A 120 -9.17 12.44 24.45
N LEU A 121 -10.17 12.97 23.77
CA LEU A 121 -10.91 14.15 24.25
C LEU A 121 -12.40 13.82 24.36
N ARG A 122 -13.06 14.43 25.32
CA ARG A 122 -14.52 14.46 25.40
C ARG A 122 -15.04 15.77 24.83
N GLU A 123 -16.05 15.70 23.98
CA GLU A 123 -16.79 16.86 23.57
C GLU A 123 -17.56 17.43 24.78
N ASN A 124 -17.45 18.73 25.01
CA ASN A 124 -18.09 19.41 26.15
C ASN A 124 -18.56 20.82 25.72
N GLY A 125 -19.63 20.86 24.89
CA GLY A 125 -20.27 22.10 24.47
C GLY A 125 -19.36 23.10 23.77
N GLY A 126 -18.45 22.61 22.91
CA GLY A 126 -17.51 23.43 22.16
C GLY A 126 -16.15 23.69 22.86
N ASN A 127 -15.97 23.15 24.06
CA ASN A 127 -14.69 23.16 24.77
C ASN A 127 -14.25 21.72 25.04
N PRO A 128 -13.49 21.07 24.16
CA PRO A 128 -13.05 19.70 24.36
C PRO A 128 -12.18 19.57 25.60
N GLU A 129 -12.46 18.55 26.41
CA GLU A 129 -11.72 18.18 27.60
C GLU A 129 -10.75 17.04 27.25
N ILE A 130 -9.46 17.22 27.50
CA ILE A 130 -8.47 16.16 27.34
C ILE A 130 -8.63 15.17 28.49
N LEU A 131 -8.98 13.92 28.17
CA LEU A 131 -9.11 12.83 29.14
C LEU A 131 -7.78 12.11 29.35
N SER A 132 -7.07 11.82 28.26
CA SER A 132 -5.79 11.15 28.30
C SER A 132 -4.93 11.50 27.08
N LYS A 133 -3.65 11.16 27.17
CA LYS A 133 -2.65 11.32 26.15
C LYS A 133 -1.81 10.05 26.05
N ILE A 134 -1.59 9.54 24.85
CA ILE A 134 -0.62 8.50 24.56
C ILE A 134 0.57 9.19 23.90
N GLU A 135 1.72 9.12 24.53
CA GLU A 135 2.94 9.77 24.03
C GLU A 135 3.67 8.81 23.07
N LYS A 136 4.17 9.37 21.96
CA LYS A 136 5.08 8.65 21.06
C LYS A 136 6.38 8.32 21.77
N ILE A 137 7.06 7.27 21.34
CA ILE A 137 8.45 7.02 21.72
C ILE A 137 9.35 7.80 20.75
N ASP A 138 10.20 8.64 21.31
CA ASP A 138 11.19 9.41 20.57
C ASP A 138 12.44 9.55 21.44
N THR A 139 13.38 8.64 21.24
CA THR A 139 14.66 8.60 21.98
C THR A 139 15.83 9.06 21.09
N VAL A 140 15.52 9.68 19.96
CA VAL A 140 16.52 10.10 18.97
C VAL A 140 17.49 11.10 19.56
N SER A 141 18.78 10.82 19.41
CA SER A 141 19.88 11.68 19.82
C SER A 141 20.98 11.69 18.74
N GLU A 142 21.78 12.76 18.71
CA GLU A 142 22.93 12.86 17.83
C GLU A 142 24.21 12.50 18.61
N GLU A 143 24.93 11.49 18.14
CA GLU A 143 26.22 11.08 18.67
C GLU A 143 27.30 11.22 17.59
N GLY A 144 27.97 12.38 17.57
CA GLY A 144 28.96 12.72 16.54
C GLY A 144 28.28 13.03 15.19
N GLU A 145 28.54 12.19 14.18
CA GLU A 145 27.91 12.26 12.85
C GLU A 145 26.69 11.28 12.71
N ASN A 146 26.48 10.43 13.71
CA ASN A 146 25.42 9.41 13.69
C ASN A 146 24.17 9.92 14.43
N VAL A 147 23.02 9.50 13.94
CA VAL A 147 21.72 9.60 14.62
C VAL A 147 21.44 8.24 15.25
N CYS A 148 21.14 8.22 16.55
CA CYS A 148 20.92 7.00 17.32
C CYS A 148 19.55 7.01 17.97
N GLY A 149 19.02 5.83 18.35
CA GLY A 149 17.78 5.67 19.07
C GLY A 149 16.59 5.31 18.18
N ILE A 150 15.40 5.38 18.75
CA ILE A 150 14.14 4.98 18.10
C ILE A 150 13.24 6.21 17.93
N SER A 151 12.65 6.34 16.74
CA SER A 151 11.58 7.31 16.45
C SER A 151 10.30 6.60 16.07
N GLU A 152 9.22 6.89 16.79
CA GLU A 152 7.86 6.51 16.44
C GLU A 152 7.11 7.68 15.80
N ARG A 153 6.29 7.35 14.81
CA ARG A 153 5.32 8.28 14.24
C ARG A 153 3.96 7.60 14.16
N ILE A 154 2.94 8.25 14.68
CA ILE A 154 1.55 7.83 14.52
C ILE A 154 1.09 8.30 13.14
N ASN A 155 0.66 7.37 12.32
CA ASN A 155 0.22 7.64 10.96
C ASN A 155 -1.30 7.75 10.88
N ASP A 156 -2.01 6.86 11.60
CA ASP A 156 -3.45 6.70 11.45
C ASP A 156 -4.10 6.13 12.71
N ILE A 157 -5.42 6.33 12.83
CA ILE A 157 -6.25 5.85 13.95
C ILE A 157 -7.47 5.11 13.39
N TYR A 158 -7.80 3.98 14.04
CA TYR A 158 -9.10 3.31 13.90
C TYR A 158 -9.81 3.25 15.24
N ILE A 159 -11.15 3.31 15.22
CA ILE A 159 -12.00 3.12 16.40
C ILE A 159 -13.03 2.05 16.09
N ALA A 160 -13.08 1.01 16.93
CA ALA A 160 -14.05 -0.07 16.88
C ALA A 160 -14.63 -0.29 18.29
N GLY A 161 -15.70 0.42 18.64
CA GLY A 161 -16.31 0.37 19.97
C GLY A 161 -15.32 0.79 21.06
N ASP A 162 -14.95 -0.17 21.94
CA ASP A 162 -13.99 0.05 23.01
C ASP A 162 -12.55 -0.34 22.62
N ARG A 163 -12.26 -0.41 21.35
CA ARG A 163 -10.92 -0.64 20.81
C ARG A 163 -10.47 0.56 19.98
N MET A 164 -9.23 0.95 20.19
CA MET A 164 -8.51 1.91 19.36
C MET A 164 -7.29 1.24 18.79
N VAL A 165 -7.08 1.41 17.49
CA VAL A 165 -5.85 0.96 16.83
C VAL A 165 -5.06 2.18 16.36
N LEU A 166 -3.80 2.22 16.74
CA LEU A 166 -2.84 3.20 16.24
C LEU A 166 -1.94 2.52 15.21
N ILE A 167 -1.97 3.02 14.00
CA ILE A 167 -1.00 2.64 12.98
C ILE A 167 0.24 3.49 13.17
N LYS A 168 1.37 2.84 13.43
CA LYS A 168 2.64 3.51 13.73
C LYS A 168 3.71 3.09 12.72
N SER A 169 4.59 4.01 12.37
CA SER A 169 5.90 3.70 11.78
C SER A 169 6.97 3.86 12.85
N ILE A 170 7.87 2.89 12.92
CA ILE A 170 8.98 2.86 13.87
C ILE A 170 10.27 2.80 13.08
N THR A 171 11.17 3.74 13.33
CA THR A 171 12.51 3.78 12.74
C THR A 171 13.53 3.53 13.84
N ASP A 172 14.36 2.49 13.65
CA ASP A 172 15.47 2.14 14.54
C ASP A 172 16.78 2.61 13.90
N TYR A 173 17.30 3.75 14.40
CA TYR A 173 18.52 4.35 13.90
C TYR A 173 19.77 3.59 14.34
N ASP A 174 19.73 2.84 15.44
CA ASP A 174 20.85 2.02 15.89
C ASP A 174 21.04 0.85 14.91
N ALA A 175 19.94 0.15 14.56
CA ALA A 175 19.97 -0.89 13.53
C ALA A 175 20.38 -0.35 12.16
N TYR A 176 20.07 0.91 11.83
CA TYR A 176 20.56 1.56 10.62
C TYR A 176 22.07 1.75 10.61
N ASN A 177 22.63 2.25 11.71
CA ASN A 177 24.08 2.48 11.83
C ASN A 177 24.83 1.16 11.73
N ASP A 178 24.36 0.09 12.40
CA ASP A 178 24.96 -1.24 12.32
C ASP A 178 25.00 -1.76 10.87
N MET A 179 23.88 -1.62 10.15
CA MET A 179 23.80 -2.01 8.73
C MET A 179 24.76 -1.19 7.84
N MET A 180 24.95 0.09 8.12
CA MET A 180 25.84 0.96 7.37
C MET A 180 27.32 0.66 7.67
N GLU A 181 27.68 0.27 8.90
CA GLU A 181 29.02 -0.16 9.25
C GLU A 181 29.38 -1.48 8.52
N ASP A 182 28.48 -2.46 8.51
CA ASP A 182 28.65 -3.71 7.78
C ASP A 182 28.82 -3.49 6.27
N ALA A 183 28.06 -2.56 5.67
CA ALA A 183 28.17 -2.20 4.26
C ALA A 183 29.51 -1.51 3.93
N ALA A 184 30.07 -0.73 4.86
CA ALA A 184 31.34 -0.03 4.67
C ALA A 184 32.56 -0.97 4.74
N GLU A 185 32.45 -2.10 5.43
CA GLU A 185 33.49 -3.13 5.50
C GLU A 185 33.58 -3.99 4.22
N THR A 186 32.51 -3.97 3.41
CA THR A 186 32.55 -4.61 2.08
C THR A 186 33.01 -3.60 1.04
N ASP A 187 33.91 -3.99 0.08
CA ASP A 187 34.41 -3.13 -1.02
C ASP A 187 33.32 -2.55 -1.95
N ALA A 188 32.07 -2.55 -1.52
CA ALA A 188 30.91 -2.05 -2.26
C ALA A 188 30.64 -0.54 -2.07
N ALA A 189 31.47 0.17 -1.29
CA ALA A 189 31.32 1.61 -1.15
C ALA A 189 31.73 2.31 -2.46
N PRO A 190 30.86 3.13 -3.11
CA PRO A 190 31.22 3.84 -4.32
C PRO A 190 32.35 4.84 -4.04
N GLU A 191 33.38 4.87 -4.91
CA GLU A 191 34.59 5.74 -4.81
C GLU A 191 34.29 7.24 -4.72
N ASN A 192 33.05 7.68 -4.83
CA ASN A 192 32.61 9.09 -4.81
C ASN A 192 31.62 9.38 -3.68
N GLY A 193 31.97 9.12 -2.47
CA GLY A 193 31.57 9.75 -1.20
C GLY A 193 30.20 10.44 -1.02
N CYS A 194 29.26 10.24 -1.90
CA CYS A 194 27.90 10.74 -1.76
C CYS A 194 26.92 9.61 -2.06
N VAL A 195 26.76 8.72 -1.11
CA VAL A 195 25.64 7.78 -1.12
C VAL A 195 24.42 8.59 -0.72
N ILE A 196 23.76 9.20 -1.70
CA ILE A 196 22.41 9.72 -1.47
C ILE A 196 21.50 8.50 -1.43
N PHE A 197 21.41 7.90 -0.25
CA PHE A 197 20.43 6.84 0.01
C PHE A 197 19.04 7.43 0.03
N PHE A 198 18.41 7.53 -1.15
CA PHE A 198 16.97 7.75 -1.29
C PHE A 198 16.16 6.45 -1.16
N GLY A 199 16.62 5.52 -0.36
CA GLY A 199 15.84 4.32 -0.15
C GLY A 199 16.51 3.46 0.85
N PRO A 200 16.40 3.69 2.07
CA PRO A 200 16.97 2.66 2.92
C PRO A 200 16.50 2.65 4.34
N LEU A 201 15.41 3.23 4.60
CA LEU A 201 14.70 2.89 5.82
C LEU A 201 13.95 1.55 5.67
N VAL A 202 14.04 0.92 4.48
CA VAL A 202 13.27 -0.27 4.13
C VAL A 202 13.62 -1.50 4.99
N GLY A 203 14.86 -1.62 5.44
CA GLY A 203 15.30 -2.75 6.31
C GLY A 203 15.16 -2.49 7.80
N ILE A 204 15.07 -1.22 8.21
CA ILE A 204 15.07 -0.78 9.61
C ILE A 204 13.75 -0.14 10.06
N ALA A 205 12.91 0.25 9.10
CA ALA A 205 11.57 0.72 9.39
C ALA A 205 10.61 -0.46 9.48
N ARG A 206 9.73 -0.42 10.48
CA ARG A 206 8.58 -1.32 10.59
C ARG A 206 7.32 -0.51 10.80
N TYR A 207 6.22 -1.03 10.31
CA TYR A 207 4.90 -0.48 10.61
C TYR A 207 4.16 -1.44 11.52
N THR A 208 3.47 -0.90 12.52
CA THR A 208 2.76 -1.68 13.52
C THR A 208 1.33 -1.17 13.70
N ALA A 209 0.44 -2.08 14.10
CA ALA A 209 -0.88 -1.80 14.60
C ALA A 209 -0.86 -2.03 16.12
N ALA A 210 -0.87 -0.96 16.89
CA ALA A 210 -0.96 -1.01 18.34
C ALA A 210 -2.43 -0.94 18.78
N VAL A 211 -2.94 -2.02 19.36
CA VAL A 211 -4.35 -2.15 19.76
C VAL A 211 -4.51 -1.82 21.23
N TYR A 212 -5.33 -0.83 21.52
CA TYR A 212 -5.63 -0.37 22.87
C TYR A 212 -7.06 -0.72 23.29
N ASP A 213 -7.23 -1.12 24.55
CA ASP A 213 -8.51 -1.07 25.24
C ASP A 213 -8.76 0.37 25.71
N ILE A 214 -9.86 0.94 25.26
CA ILE A 214 -10.29 2.29 25.59
C ILE A 214 -11.64 2.29 26.31
N THR A 215 -12.03 1.19 26.96
CA THR A 215 -13.25 1.13 27.80
C THR A 215 -13.26 2.28 28.81
N ASP A 216 -12.11 2.58 29.43
CA ASP A 216 -11.87 3.83 30.16
C ASP A 216 -11.00 4.77 29.31
N ARG A 217 -11.63 5.78 28.65
CA ARG A 217 -10.92 6.76 27.81
C ARG A 217 -9.90 7.60 28.57
N SER A 218 -9.98 7.62 29.90
CA SER A 218 -9.00 8.32 30.74
C SER A 218 -7.74 7.48 30.98
N HIS A 219 -7.81 6.17 30.77
CA HIS A 219 -6.73 5.22 31.00
C HIS A 219 -6.67 4.16 29.87
N PRO A 220 -6.28 4.53 28.67
CA PRO A 220 -6.07 3.58 27.58
C PRO A 220 -5.04 2.53 27.94
N VAL A 221 -5.32 1.25 27.67
CA VAL A 221 -4.43 0.14 27.98
C VAL A 221 -4.00 -0.54 26.67
N LEU A 222 -2.70 -0.57 26.40
CA LEU A 222 -2.16 -1.34 25.28
C LEU A 222 -2.41 -2.83 25.51
N LEU A 223 -3.14 -3.46 24.60
CA LEU A 223 -3.39 -4.89 24.60
C LEU A 223 -2.27 -5.66 23.92
N ASN A 224 -1.92 -5.21 22.73
CA ASN A 224 -0.82 -5.79 21.94
C ASN A 224 -0.39 -4.86 20.82
N GLU A 225 0.76 -5.16 20.22
CA GLU A 225 1.29 -4.48 19.05
C GLU A 225 1.77 -5.52 18.03
N LEU A 226 1.22 -5.48 16.82
CA LEU A 226 1.54 -6.39 15.73
C LEU A 226 2.05 -5.59 14.54
N GLY A 227 3.10 -6.06 13.89
CA GLY A 227 3.68 -5.33 12.78
C GLY A 227 4.51 -6.19 11.84
N GLN A 228 5.02 -5.53 10.80
CA GLN A 228 5.87 -6.14 9.80
C GLN A 228 6.98 -5.19 9.37
N SER A 229 8.13 -5.75 8.99
CA SER A 229 9.18 -4.99 8.30
C SER A 229 8.70 -4.50 6.92
N GLY A 230 9.26 -3.39 6.48
CA GLY A 230 8.90 -2.74 5.23
C GLY A 230 7.97 -1.56 5.42
N THR A 231 7.26 -1.20 4.36
CA THR A 231 6.37 -0.03 4.30
C THR A 231 4.92 -0.47 4.26
N LEU A 232 4.08 0.08 5.13
CA LEU A 232 2.63 -0.09 5.01
C LEU A 232 2.14 0.72 3.80
N ILE A 233 1.55 0.03 2.85
CA ILE A 233 0.92 0.64 1.68
C ILE A 233 -0.43 1.22 2.06
N SER A 234 -1.23 0.42 2.75
CA SER A 234 -2.57 0.81 3.17
C SER A 234 -3.12 -0.14 4.23
N SER A 235 -4.20 0.28 4.86
CA SER A 235 -4.97 -0.52 5.81
C SER A 235 -6.46 -0.32 5.63
N ARG A 236 -7.26 -1.33 5.98
CA ARG A 236 -8.72 -1.29 5.97
C ARG A 236 -9.27 -2.10 7.13
N MET A 237 -10.35 -1.62 7.73
CA MET A 237 -11.04 -2.38 8.78
C MET A 237 -12.45 -2.74 8.34
N VAL A 238 -12.76 -4.04 8.40
CA VAL A 238 -14.07 -4.61 8.08
C VAL A 238 -14.63 -5.28 9.34
N GLY A 239 -15.65 -4.68 9.93
CA GLY A 239 -16.10 -5.08 11.26
C GLY A 239 -14.97 -4.90 12.28
N ASP A 240 -14.62 -5.97 12.99
CA ASP A 240 -13.52 -6.00 13.96
C ASP A 240 -12.22 -6.57 13.40
N ILE A 241 -12.13 -6.78 12.09
CA ILE A 241 -10.93 -7.29 11.43
C ILE A 241 -10.20 -6.16 10.72
N LEU A 242 -8.96 -5.93 11.12
CA LEU A 242 -8.04 -5.00 10.47
C LEU A 242 -7.17 -5.76 9.47
N TYR A 243 -7.21 -5.33 8.21
CA TYR A 243 -6.34 -5.80 7.14
C TYR A 243 -5.24 -4.78 6.88
N LEU A 244 -4.01 -5.26 6.77
CA LEU A 244 -2.80 -4.47 6.60
C LEU A 244 -2.09 -4.94 5.33
N VAL A 245 -1.76 -4.03 4.44
CA VAL A 245 -1.06 -4.32 3.18
C VAL A 245 0.33 -3.71 3.23
N TYR A 246 1.35 -4.55 3.17
CA TYR A 246 2.75 -4.15 3.27
C TYR A 246 3.50 -4.40 1.98
N SER A 247 4.52 -3.59 1.76
CA SER A 247 5.55 -3.79 0.76
C SER A 247 6.91 -3.92 1.44
N TYR A 248 7.66 -4.96 1.09
CA TYR A 248 9.01 -5.16 1.60
C TYR A 248 9.97 -5.42 0.45
N TYR A 249 10.91 -4.52 0.24
CA TYR A 249 12.02 -4.72 -0.69
C TYR A 249 13.15 -5.48 0.01
N VAL A 250 13.72 -6.47 -0.66
CA VAL A 250 14.83 -7.26 -0.11
C VAL A 250 16.12 -6.44 -0.20
N PRO A 251 16.66 -5.96 0.94
CA PRO A 251 17.85 -5.14 0.93
C PRO A 251 19.12 -5.97 0.76
N GLY A 252 20.23 -5.34 0.42
CA GLY A 252 21.59 -5.86 0.53
C GLY A 252 21.87 -7.21 -0.12
N GLU A 253 22.85 -7.90 0.42
CA GLU A 253 23.22 -9.28 0.06
C GLU A 253 22.31 -10.27 0.78
N ILE A 254 22.07 -11.42 0.14
CA ILE A 254 21.22 -12.48 0.67
C ILE A 254 22.03 -13.73 1.00
N ASP A 255 21.72 -14.39 2.10
CA ASP A 255 22.34 -15.66 2.53
C ASP A 255 21.28 -16.78 2.54
N GLU A 256 21.51 -17.85 1.78
CA GLU A 256 20.63 -19.01 1.73
C GLU A 256 20.41 -19.65 3.11
N ALA A 257 21.42 -19.60 3.97
CA ALA A 257 21.36 -20.17 5.31
C ALA A 257 20.62 -19.29 6.32
N ASP A 258 20.39 -18.00 5.99
CA ASP A 258 19.72 -17.04 6.86
C ASP A 258 18.52 -16.39 6.15
N PRO A 259 17.30 -16.93 6.32
CA PRO A 259 16.09 -16.36 5.72
C PRO A 259 15.83 -14.90 6.09
N SER A 260 16.28 -14.44 7.25
CA SER A 260 16.06 -13.05 7.68
C SER A 260 16.72 -12.01 6.77
N THR A 261 17.64 -12.42 5.90
CA THR A 261 18.30 -11.55 4.91
C THR A 261 17.45 -11.32 3.66
N TYR A 262 16.41 -12.12 3.43
CA TYR A 262 15.60 -12.02 2.21
C TYR A 262 14.10 -12.25 2.41
N VAL A 263 13.64 -12.44 3.64
CA VAL A 263 12.22 -12.63 3.98
C VAL A 263 11.78 -11.53 4.95
N PRO A 264 10.58 -10.94 4.78
CA PRO A 264 10.09 -9.96 5.73
C PRO A 264 9.90 -10.57 7.12
N ALA A 265 10.12 -9.74 8.15
CA ALA A 265 9.88 -10.13 9.53
C ALA A 265 8.50 -9.71 10.01
N LEU A 266 7.84 -10.57 10.78
CA LEU A 266 6.65 -10.28 11.57
C LEU A 266 7.05 -9.93 13.01
N TYR A 267 6.34 -9.00 13.60
CA TYR A 267 6.56 -8.54 14.98
C TYR A 267 5.31 -8.77 15.83
N LEU A 268 5.51 -9.29 17.02
CA LEU A 268 4.49 -9.42 18.05
C LEU A 268 5.08 -8.81 19.33
N GLY A 269 4.72 -7.57 19.62
CA GLY A 269 5.47 -6.75 20.57
C GLY A 269 6.94 -6.64 20.14
N ASP A 270 7.85 -7.03 21.06
CA ASP A 270 9.29 -7.07 20.78
C ASP A 270 9.77 -8.38 20.12
N ALA A 271 8.91 -9.39 20.03
CA ALA A 271 9.27 -10.64 19.39
C ALA A 271 9.28 -10.50 17.88
N LYS A 272 10.38 -10.95 17.24
CA LYS A 272 10.58 -10.97 15.79
C LYS A 272 10.63 -12.39 15.27
N THR A 273 9.91 -12.67 14.20
CA THR A 273 9.94 -13.96 13.49
C THR A 273 9.94 -13.71 11.98
N ASP A 274 10.61 -14.57 11.22
CA ASP A 274 10.55 -14.50 9.77
C ASP A 274 9.18 -14.98 9.27
N LEU A 275 8.68 -14.36 8.20
CA LEU A 275 7.47 -14.82 7.51
C LEU A 275 7.67 -16.27 7.04
N ALA A 276 6.74 -17.15 7.39
CA ALA A 276 6.87 -18.57 7.07
C ALA A 276 6.88 -18.82 5.55
N ALA A 277 7.71 -19.75 5.10
CA ALA A 277 7.80 -20.09 3.68
C ALA A 277 6.44 -20.53 3.10
N GLY A 278 5.59 -21.17 3.91
CA GLY A 278 4.25 -21.59 3.52
C GLY A 278 3.27 -20.44 3.22
N ASP A 279 3.53 -19.26 3.76
CA ASP A 279 2.70 -18.07 3.57
C ASP A 279 3.16 -17.22 2.37
N ILE A 280 4.25 -17.64 1.69
CA ILE A 280 4.80 -16.95 0.53
C ILE A 280 4.37 -17.69 -0.74
N MET A 281 3.64 -17.01 -1.61
CA MET A 281 3.28 -17.52 -2.93
C MET A 281 4.24 -17.01 -4.00
N LEU A 282 4.79 -17.93 -4.76
CA LEU A 282 5.62 -17.64 -5.91
C LEU A 282 4.73 -17.59 -7.15
N LEU A 283 4.52 -16.40 -7.68
CA LEU A 283 3.71 -16.16 -8.87
C LEU A 283 4.64 -15.86 -10.05
N GLY A 284 4.34 -16.41 -11.20
CA GLY A 284 4.85 -16.08 -12.52
C GLY A 284 6.30 -15.56 -12.60
N GLU A 285 6.48 -14.43 -13.24
CA GLU A 285 7.76 -13.72 -13.35
C GLU A 285 7.65 -12.37 -12.60
N PRO A 286 8.03 -12.31 -11.31
CA PRO A 286 8.05 -11.06 -10.58
C PRO A 286 9.08 -10.10 -11.17
N GLY A 287 8.73 -8.82 -11.21
CA GLY A 287 9.60 -7.78 -11.79
C GLY A 287 10.74 -7.33 -10.89
N ALA A 288 10.66 -7.57 -9.57
CA ALA A 288 11.62 -7.09 -8.57
C ALA A 288 11.68 -8.03 -7.36
N ALA A 289 12.81 -7.97 -6.62
CA ALA A 289 13.00 -8.65 -5.34
C ALA A 289 12.23 -7.92 -4.22
N GLN A 290 10.91 -7.93 -4.31
CA GLN A 290 10.00 -7.21 -3.43
C GLN A 290 8.81 -8.10 -3.07
N TYR A 291 8.34 -7.99 -1.84
CA TYR A 291 7.15 -8.68 -1.34
C TYR A 291 5.97 -7.73 -1.23
N LEU A 292 4.80 -8.23 -1.58
CA LEU A 292 3.53 -7.69 -1.18
C LEU A 292 2.92 -8.65 -0.16
N THR A 293 2.62 -8.17 1.04
CA THR A 293 2.05 -8.99 2.11
C THR A 293 0.75 -8.39 2.59
N VAL A 294 -0.28 -9.23 2.71
CA VAL A 294 -1.55 -8.87 3.33
C VAL A 294 -1.68 -9.66 4.62
N SER A 295 -1.83 -8.97 5.73
CA SER A 295 -2.02 -9.56 7.05
C SER A 295 -3.35 -9.10 7.65
N SER A 296 -3.95 -9.92 8.51
CA SER A 296 -5.18 -9.60 9.22
C SER A 296 -5.04 -9.76 10.72
N ILE A 297 -5.77 -8.92 11.47
CA ILE A 297 -5.76 -8.87 12.94
C ILE A 297 -7.21 -8.74 13.43
N ASP A 298 -7.62 -9.56 14.40
CA ASP A 298 -8.84 -9.34 15.18
C ASP A 298 -8.55 -8.29 16.27
N VAL A 299 -9.09 -7.08 16.10
CA VAL A 299 -8.88 -5.99 17.08
C VAL A 299 -9.61 -6.24 18.41
N GLY A 300 -10.62 -7.09 18.42
CA GLY A 300 -11.29 -7.53 19.64
C GLY A 300 -10.43 -8.47 20.49
N SER A 301 -9.53 -9.24 19.83
CA SER A 301 -8.63 -10.22 20.46
C SER A 301 -7.27 -10.25 19.77
N PRO A 302 -6.44 -9.19 19.89
CA PRO A 302 -5.22 -9.01 19.08
C PRO A 302 -4.04 -9.83 19.64
N ALA A 303 -4.23 -11.15 19.84
CA ALA A 303 -3.19 -12.01 20.41
C ALA A 303 -2.09 -12.35 19.38
N GLU A 304 -2.45 -12.48 18.12
CA GLU A 304 -1.59 -12.87 16.99
C GLU A 304 -2.21 -12.38 15.68
N PHE A 305 -1.49 -12.48 14.56
CA PHE A 305 -2.10 -12.35 13.25
C PHE A 305 -3.09 -13.49 13.02
N LEU A 306 -4.28 -13.19 12.49
CA LEU A 306 -5.25 -14.23 12.11
C LEU A 306 -4.79 -14.98 10.87
N ASP A 307 -4.27 -14.23 9.90
CA ASP A 307 -3.74 -14.78 8.65
C ASP A 307 -2.70 -13.83 8.06
N THR A 308 -1.80 -14.38 7.25
CA THR A 308 -0.79 -13.63 6.51
C THR A 308 -0.52 -14.32 5.18
N GLN A 309 -0.71 -13.60 4.10
CA GLN A 309 -0.41 -14.07 2.74
C GLN A 309 0.58 -13.12 2.09
N SER A 310 1.64 -13.66 1.50
CA SER A 310 2.65 -12.88 0.80
C SER A 310 2.86 -13.38 -0.62
N ILE A 311 3.14 -12.46 -1.52
CA ILE A 311 3.52 -12.75 -2.90
C ILE A 311 4.81 -12.02 -3.23
N LEU A 312 5.65 -12.58 -4.12
CA LEU A 312 6.73 -11.82 -4.73
C LEU A 312 6.12 -10.87 -5.78
N GLY A 313 6.16 -9.58 -5.49
CA GLY A 313 5.57 -8.50 -6.28
C GLY A 313 5.46 -7.24 -5.42
N CYS A 314 5.13 -6.11 -6.02
CA CYS A 314 4.91 -4.86 -5.30
C CYS A 314 3.48 -4.33 -5.56
N GLY A 315 3.06 -3.29 -4.84
CA GLY A 315 1.75 -2.67 -5.03
C GLY A 315 1.74 -1.26 -4.46
N SER A 316 0.90 -0.39 -5.00
CA SER A 316 0.82 1.01 -4.57
C SER A 316 -0.57 1.43 -4.11
N ASP A 317 -1.60 0.90 -4.75
CA ASP A 317 -2.99 1.29 -4.51
C ASP A 317 -3.84 0.08 -4.19
N ILE A 318 -4.86 0.27 -3.35
CA ILE A 318 -5.79 -0.80 -3.01
C ILE A 318 -7.24 -0.36 -3.22
N TYR A 319 -8.07 -1.32 -3.59
CA TYR A 319 -9.52 -1.27 -3.44
C TYR A 319 -9.94 -2.34 -2.43
N CYS A 320 -10.83 -2.00 -1.52
CA CYS A 320 -11.34 -2.96 -0.53
C CYS A 320 -12.84 -2.79 -0.32
N ASN A 321 -13.57 -3.90 -0.36
CA ASN A 321 -14.93 -3.99 0.15
C ASN A 321 -14.99 -5.05 1.27
N SER A 322 -16.17 -5.41 1.75
CA SER A 322 -16.33 -6.34 2.88
C SER A 322 -15.86 -7.77 2.59
N GLU A 323 -15.69 -8.16 1.33
CA GLU A 323 -15.39 -9.53 0.91
C GLU A 323 -14.14 -9.64 0.04
N THR A 324 -13.67 -8.50 -0.51
CA THR A 324 -12.61 -8.48 -1.53
C THR A 324 -11.61 -7.37 -1.24
N LEU A 325 -10.33 -7.70 -1.39
CA LEU A 325 -9.23 -6.75 -1.50
C LEU A 325 -8.57 -6.92 -2.87
N VAL A 326 -8.42 -5.84 -3.62
CA VAL A 326 -7.61 -5.80 -4.84
C VAL A 326 -6.42 -4.89 -4.63
N VAL A 327 -5.23 -5.40 -4.86
CA VAL A 327 -4.00 -4.63 -4.84
C VAL A 327 -3.55 -4.36 -6.27
N ALA A 328 -3.34 -3.10 -6.58
CA ALA A 328 -2.85 -2.64 -7.87
C ALA A 328 -1.37 -2.30 -7.79
N LEU A 329 -0.60 -2.89 -8.68
CA LEU A 329 0.83 -2.67 -8.82
C LEU A 329 1.10 -1.99 -10.14
N VAL A 330 1.70 -0.81 -10.11
CA VAL A 330 2.22 -0.18 -11.31
C VAL A 330 3.55 -0.81 -11.70
N THR A 331 3.59 -1.37 -12.90
CA THR A 331 4.77 -1.96 -13.54
C THR A 331 4.98 -1.34 -14.91
N GLY A 332 5.95 -1.81 -15.67
CA GLY A 332 6.17 -1.39 -17.04
C GLY A 332 6.61 -2.54 -17.92
N GLU A 333 6.29 -2.45 -19.18
CA GLU A 333 6.80 -3.34 -20.20
C GLU A 333 7.78 -2.58 -21.10
N GLU A 334 9.01 -3.09 -21.21
CA GLU A 334 9.99 -2.56 -22.14
C GLU A 334 10.21 -3.56 -23.29
N ALA A 335 9.90 -3.15 -24.50
CA ALA A 335 10.14 -3.93 -25.69
C ALA A 335 10.58 -3.01 -26.86
N ASN A 336 11.66 -3.38 -27.56
CA ASN A 336 12.15 -2.64 -28.73
C ASN A 336 12.40 -1.14 -28.47
N ASN A 337 12.96 -0.80 -27.31
CA ASN A 337 13.18 0.58 -26.84
C ASN A 337 11.89 1.39 -26.65
N VAL A 338 10.77 0.72 -26.41
CA VAL A 338 9.51 1.34 -26.03
C VAL A 338 9.12 0.85 -24.65
N TYR A 339 8.96 1.77 -23.73
CA TYR A 339 8.42 1.51 -22.40
C TYR A 339 6.96 1.90 -22.33
N LYS A 340 6.14 1.07 -21.70
CA LYS A 340 4.72 1.32 -21.46
C LYS A 340 4.38 1.03 -20.03
N ASP A 341 3.60 1.91 -19.42
CA ASP A 341 3.03 1.64 -18.10
C ASP A 341 2.01 0.49 -18.19
N LYS A 342 2.01 -0.34 -17.16
CA LYS A 342 1.09 -1.46 -16.96
C LYS A 342 0.75 -1.54 -15.47
N THR A 343 -0.47 -1.92 -15.14
CA THR A 343 -0.88 -2.23 -13.77
C THR A 343 -1.18 -3.72 -13.65
N ASP A 344 -0.45 -4.41 -12.78
CA ASP A 344 -0.76 -5.77 -12.36
C ASP A 344 -1.74 -5.71 -11.18
N LEU A 345 -2.70 -6.63 -11.15
CA LEU A 345 -3.80 -6.68 -10.21
C LEU A 345 -3.80 -8.02 -9.49
N TYR A 346 -3.89 -7.99 -8.16
CA TYR A 346 -3.98 -9.18 -7.31
C TYR A 346 -5.26 -9.09 -6.49
N ARG A 347 -6.15 -10.08 -6.68
CA ARG A 347 -7.43 -10.16 -5.98
C ARG A 347 -7.34 -11.17 -4.85
N PHE A 348 -7.71 -10.73 -3.66
CA PHE A 348 -7.82 -11.54 -2.46
C PHE A 348 -9.28 -11.58 -1.99
N SER A 349 -9.76 -12.74 -1.56
CA SER A 349 -10.98 -12.81 -0.77
C SER A 349 -10.66 -12.59 0.70
N LEU A 350 -11.59 -11.89 1.38
CA LEU A 350 -11.54 -11.58 2.80
C LEU A 350 -12.71 -12.27 3.48
N LYS A 351 -12.42 -13.23 4.35
CA LYS A 351 -13.48 -13.97 5.05
C LYS A 351 -13.09 -14.30 6.47
N ASP A 352 -13.78 -13.67 7.43
CA ASP A 352 -13.56 -13.92 8.86
C ASP A 352 -12.08 -13.80 9.28
N GLY A 353 -11.37 -12.88 8.69
CA GLY A 353 -9.93 -12.67 8.88
C GLY A 353 -9.01 -13.50 7.97
N ALA A 354 -9.51 -14.56 7.33
CA ALA A 354 -8.70 -15.26 6.33
C ALA A 354 -8.49 -14.41 5.09
N VAL A 355 -7.27 -14.44 4.57
CA VAL A 355 -6.83 -13.74 3.35
C VAL A 355 -6.42 -14.77 2.34
N THR A 356 -7.15 -14.88 1.23
CA THR A 356 -6.84 -15.89 0.21
C THR A 356 -6.73 -15.23 -1.15
N MET A 357 -5.56 -15.36 -1.78
CA MET A 357 -5.40 -14.91 -3.16
C MET A 357 -6.22 -15.78 -4.10
N GLU A 358 -7.13 -15.19 -4.87
CA GLU A 358 -8.03 -15.89 -5.77
C GLU A 358 -7.62 -15.79 -7.23
N SER A 359 -7.23 -14.59 -7.66
CA SER A 359 -6.93 -14.35 -9.06
C SER A 359 -5.97 -13.18 -9.25
N GLN A 360 -5.38 -13.12 -10.45
CA GLN A 360 -4.51 -12.03 -10.87
C GLN A 360 -4.83 -11.65 -12.32
N GLY A 361 -4.58 -10.40 -12.67
CA GLY A 361 -4.74 -9.89 -14.01
C GLY A 361 -3.82 -8.71 -14.28
N SER A 362 -3.93 -8.12 -15.44
CA SER A 362 -3.20 -6.89 -15.74
C SER A 362 -3.96 -6.02 -16.75
N VAL A 363 -3.75 -4.73 -16.64
CA VAL A 363 -4.31 -3.73 -17.56
C VAL A 363 -3.24 -2.73 -17.99
N PRO A 364 -3.31 -2.19 -19.23
CA PRO A 364 -2.44 -1.10 -19.66
C PRO A 364 -2.60 0.15 -18.79
N GLY A 365 -1.50 0.88 -18.60
CA GLY A 365 -1.47 2.15 -17.87
C GLY A 365 -1.37 2.00 -16.35
N TYR A 366 -1.21 3.11 -15.65
CA TYR A 366 -1.12 3.19 -14.18
C TYR A 366 -2.42 3.71 -13.57
N VAL A 367 -2.69 3.32 -12.35
CA VAL A 367 -3.81 3.81 -11.53
C VAL A 367 -3.43 5.15 -10.92
N LEU A 368 -4.32 6.13 -10.97
CA LEU A 368 -4.05 7.45 -10.39
C LEU A 368 -4.14 7.44 -8.86
N ASN A 369 -5.13 6.74 -8.32
CA ASN A 369 -5.37 6.57 -6.90
C ASN A 369 -6.50 5.54 -6.66
N GLN A 370 -6.79 5.23 -5.40
CA GLN A 370 -7.84 4.28 -4.99
C GLN A 370 -9.22 4.56 -5.60
N PHE A 371 -9.59 5.84 -5.84
CA PHE A 371 -10.89 6.22 -6.42
C PHE A 371 -11.01 5.91 -7.92
N SER A 372 -9.93 5.45 -8.54
CA SER A 372 -9.94 4.95 -9.92
C SER A 372 -10.38 3.50 -10.03
N MET A 373 -10.75 2.88 -8.91
CA MET A 373 -11.13 1.46 -8.81
C MET A 373 -12.44 1.32 -8.08
N ASP A 374 -13.32 0.43 -8.57
CA ASP A 374 -14.50 -0.01 -7.85
C ASP A 374 -14.94 -1.42 -8.27
N GLU A 375 -15.90 -1.99 -7.53
CA GLU A 375 -16.55 -3.25 -7.87
C GLU A 375 -18.08 -3.07 -7.93
N TYR A 376 -18.70 -3.55 -9.00
CA TYR A 376 -20.13 -3.50 -9.17
C TYR A 376 -20.68 -4.78 -9.83
N ASN A 377 -21.65 -5.42 -9.18
CA ASN A 377 -22.27 -6.67 -9.64
C ASN A 377 -21.27 -7.80 -9.96
N GLY A 378 -20.20 -7.96 -9.18
CA GLY A 378 -19.17 -8.97 -9.39
C GLY A 378 -18.16 -8.64 -10.50
N TYR A 379 -18.22 -7.43 -11.05
CA TYR A 379 -17.24 -6.94 -12.01
C TYR A 379 -16.38 -5.86 -11.38
N PHE A 380 -15.06 -6.02 -11.53
CA PHE A 380 -14.09 -5.01 -11.12
C PHE A 380 -13.90 -3.99 -12.25
N ARG A 381 -13.99 -2.71 -11.92
CA ARG A 381 -13.81 -1.61 -12.88
C ARG A 381 -12.60 -0.78 -12.49
N ILE A 382 -11.77 -0.44 -13.46
CA ILE A 382 -10.54 0.31 -13.22
C ILE A 382 -10.30 1.32 -14.32
N VAL A 383 -9.94 2.54 -13.92
CA VAL A 383 -9.52 3.61 -14.82
C VAL A 383 -8.01 3.78 -14.72
N THR A 384 -7.34 3.74 -15.84
CA THR A 384 -5.89 3.89 -15.93
C THR A 384 -5.47 5.00 -16.88
N THR A 385 -4.26 5.49 -16.69
CA THR A 385 -3.58 6.44 -17.55
C THR A 385 -2.33 5.78 -18.11
N GLU A 386 -2.20 5.67 -19.44
CA GLU A 386 -1.05 5.05 -20.09
C GLU A 386 -0.08 6.12 -20.58
N ASN A 387 1.19 5.99 -20.20
CA ASN A 387 2.31 6.68 -20.82
C ASN A 387 3.08 5.69 -21.68
N VAL A 388 3.50 6.15 -22.85
CA VAL A 388 4.36 5.40 -23.77
C VAL A 388 5.60 6.23 -24.02
N THR A 389 6.78 5.69 -23.69
CA THR A 389 8.06 6.36 -23.84
C THR A 389 8.93 5.59 -24.83
N HIS A 390 9.41 6.27 -25.85
CA HIS A 390 10.34 5.74 -26.84
C HIS A 390 11.76 6.16 -26.46
N TYR A 391 12.68 5.20 -26.35
CA TYR A 391 14.09 5.46 -26.09
C TYR A 391 14.90 5.39 -27.39
N PHE A 392 15.76 6.36 -27.58
CA PHE A 392 16.64 6.44 -28.76
C PHE A 392 18.09 6.54 -28.30
N ASN A 393 18.99 5.87 -29.02
CA ASN A 393 20.41 5.99 -28.80
C ASN A 393 21.08 6.30 -30.15
N GLU A 394 21.25 7.60 -30.44
CA GLU A 394 21.91 8.05 -31.68
C GLU A 394 23.31 8.58 -31.36
N GLY A 395 24.34 7.88 -31.85
CA GLY A 395 25.72 8.31 -31.73
C GLY A 395 26.24 8.38 -30.29
N GLY A 396 25.68 7.59 -29.37
CA GLY A 396 26.05 7.55 -27.93
C GLY A 396 25.33 8.60 -27.07
N ILE A 397 24.36 9.31 -27.64
CA ILE A 397 23.47 10.23 -26.91
C ILE A 397 22.12 9.54 -26.71
N ALA A 398 21.78 9.26 -25.46
CA ALA A 398 20.47 8.74 -25.10
C ALA A 398 19.44 9.87 -25.10
N SER A 399 18.29 9.65 -25.72
CA SER A 399 17.13 10.55 -25.70
C SER A 399 15.84 9.75 -25.54
N ALA A 400 14.80 10.40 -24.99
CA ALA A 400 13.49 9.80 -24.80
C ALA A 400 12.41 10.74 -25.38
N GLU A 401 11.41 10.16 -26.05
CA GLU A 401 10.22 10.87 -26.51
C GLU A 401 8.99 10.20 -25.92
N GLN A 402 8.14 10.98 -25.26
CA GLN A 402 6.90 10.50 -24.67
C GLN A 402 5.73 10.77 -25.61
N GLU A 403 4.90 9.75 -25.86
CA GLU A 403 3.63 9.92 -26.56
C GLU A 403 2.63 10.71 -25.68
N LYS A 404 1.53 11.14 -26.32
CA LYS A 404 0.42 11.70 -25.54
C LYS A 404 -0.19 10.65 -24.65
N THR A 405 -0.39 11.02 -23.41
CA THR A 405 -1.09 10.25 -22.40
C THR A 405 -2.48 9.82 -22.87
N ARG A 406 -2.86 8.58 -22.58
CA ARG A 406 -4.17 8.01 -22.92
C ARG A 406 -4.84 7.51 -21.66
N ASN A 407 -6.15 7.71 -21.55
CA ASN A 407 -6.95 7.18 -20.48
C ASN A 407 -7.74 5.98 -20.95
N HIS A 408 -7.90 4.99 -20.07
CA HIS A 408 -8.60 3.76 -20.35
C HIS A 408 -9.58 3.45 -19.20
N LEU A 409 -10.67 2.77 -19.52
CA LEU A 409 -11.55 2.12 -18.57
C LEU A 409 -11.57 0.64 -18.91
N PHE A 410 -11.29 -0.21 -17.94
CA PHE A 410 -11.39 -1.66 -18.08
C PHE A 410 -12.44 -2.21 -17.12
N VAL A 411 -13.14 -3.24 -17.56
CA VAL A 411 -14.06 -4.05 -16.77
C VAL A 411 -13.52 -5.46 -16.76
N LEU A 412 -13.30 -6.01 -15.57
CA LEU A 412 -12.74 -7.35 -15.36
C LEU A 412 -13.75 -8.25 -14.64
N ASP A 413 -13.71 -9.54 -14.94
CA ASP A 413 -14.47 -10.57 -14.22
C ASP A 413 -13.78 -10.97 -12.90
N GLU A 414 -14.38 -11.87 -12.12
CA GLU A 414 -13.82 -12.38 -10.87
C GLU A 414 -12.46 -13.07 -11.04
N SER A 415 -12.16 -13.58 -12.23
CA SER A 415 -10.86 -14.16 -12.58
C SER A 415 -9.85 -13.11 -13.05
N MET A 416 -10.19 -11.81 -12.95
CA MET A 416 -9.40 -10.67 -13.39
C MET A 416 -9.08 -10.66 -14.90
N ASN A 417 -9.95 -11.29 -15.73
CA ASN A 417 -9.87 -11.16 -17.19
C ASN A 417 -10.64 -9.94 -17.65
N ILE A 418 -10.08 -9.19 -18.60
CA ILE A 418 -10.76 -8.06 -19.23
C ILE A 418 -11.96 -8.58 -20.04
N VAL A 419 -13.17 -8.18 -19.66
CA VAL A 419 -14.44 -8.51 -20.34
C VAL A 419 -15.03 -7.32 -21.09
N GLY A 420 -14.54 -6.12 -20.83
CA GLY A 420 -14.92 -4.89 -21.56
C GLY A 420 -13.89 -3.79 -21.38
N SER A 421 -13.81 -2.88 -22.33
CA SER A 421 -12.90 -1.74 -22.27
C SER A 421 -13.42 -0.54 -23.05
N ILE A 422 -13.00 0.65 -22.61
CA ILE A 422 -13.03 1.90 -23.38
C ILE A 422 -11.59 2.39 -23.40
N GLU A 423 -10.96 2.40 -24.56
CA GLU A 423 -9.54 2.67 -24.69
C GLU A 423 -9.24 3.95 -25.44
N ALA A 424 -8.10 4.55 -25.14
CA ALA A 424 -7.53 5.71 -25.83
C ALA A 424 -8.44 6.96 -25.84
N VAL A 425 -9.09 7.28 -24.72
CA VAL A 425 -9.85 8.51 -24.58
C VAL A 425 -8.91 9.65 -24.22
N SER A 426 -8.63 10.55 -25.16
CA SER A 426 -7.82 11.74 -24.89
C SER A 426 -8.69 12.85 -24.27
N TYR A 427 -8.24 13.40 -23.11
CA TYR A 427 -8.80 14.58 -22.44
C TYR A 427 -10.16 14.41 -21.71
N THR A 428 -10.47 13.25 -21.15
CA THR A 428 -11.59 13.13 -20.21
C THR A 428 -11.07 12.76 -18.81
N HIS A 429 -11.50 13.50 -17.80
CA HIS A 429 -11.34 13.07 -16.40
C HIS A 429 -12.39 11.99 -16.14
N LEU A 430 -12.02 10.73 -16.32
CA LEU A 430 -12.86 9.61 -15.92
C LEU A 430 -12.63 9.34 -14.42
N ARG A 431 -13.73 9.28 -13.66
CA ARG A 431 -13.73 8.78 -12.28
C ARG A 431 -14.64 7.56 -12.22
N ALA A 432 -14.20 6.51 -11.54
CA ALA A 432 -14.98 5.28 -11.39
C ALA A 432 -16.33 5.51 -10.67
N HIS A 433 -16.42 6.59 -9.88
CA HIS A 433 -17.62 6.98 -9.13
C HIS A 433 -18.49 8.08 -9.77
N GLU A 434 -18.29 8.40 -11.03
CA GLU A 434 -19.29 9.26 -11.70
C GLU A 434 -20.58 8.46 -11.85
N THR A 435 -21.64 8.96 -11.21
CA THR A 435 -22.93 8.28 -11.16
C THR A 435 -23.49 8.05 -12.57
N PRO A 436 -24.33 7.00 -12.78
CA PRO A 436 -24.93 6.67 -14.09
C PRO A 436 -25.76 7.80 -14.73
N GLU A 437 -25.99 8.89 -14.00
CA GLU A 437 -26.75 10.06 -14.47
C GLU A 437 -25.94 10.97 -15.41
N HIS A 438 -24.62 10.71 -15.56
CA HIS A 438 -23.71 11.52 -16.37
C HIS A 438 -22.90 10.71 -17.42
N LEU A 439 -23.26 9.44 -17.63
CA LEU A 439 -22.72 8.59 -18.70
C LEU A 439 -23.73 8.38 -19.83
#